data_935c04c56865239e146649abdaf12af7
#
_entry.id   935c04c56865239e146649abdaf12af7
#
_cell.length_a   1.000
_cell.length_b   1.000
_cell.length_c   1.000
_cell.angle_alpha   90.00
_cell.angle_beta   90.00
_cell.angle_gamma   90.00
#
_symmetry.space_group_name_H-M   'P 1'
#
loop_
_entity.id
_entity.type
_entity.pdbx_description
1 polymer ?
#
loop_
_entity_poly.entity_id
_entity_poly.type
_entity_poly.pdbx_seq_one_letter_code
_entity_poly.pdbx_strand_id
1 'polypeptide(L)'
;FQELSEEAEIHGFRRGRAPRKLIERKFSRVVKDEVEGKLVSAAFSKLIRDNKLHPLDLPEVDGLEEAKERPADTPLAFTLKFEVSPRVELGKYRGVEIERPVLTVNPDDVDEQIKQMLERGATYEPLEEGAAEDGDQAVIDFVGKIDDEPFPGGSATDYPYVLGTKRFFPEFEAAMIGAAPGQEVSCEVAFPDDYREESLRGKLAHFTITLKSVNRRVVPEATDEFAKGLGYDSLEAMRASVEERLRESAADTSARLAERNAISAVVEASTFEMPKSLIERVSADNYAESVQELMRMRVPQSLIAEQEEELRARARDNAIEEIKRLVVLNEISEAEGIEVTEEDFESEMEEMAARTGVGLDALGDYIGGDAERRSRYEDRIYRAKALKVILDNAVITDKEVTDEELEAQSREEGEAGGDEGSDE
;
A
#
# COMPACT_ATOMS: atom_id res chain seq x y z
N PHE A 1 -25.22 -43.10 -4.60
CA PHE A 1 -26.31 -43.62 -5.47
C PHE A 1 -27.69 -43.52 -4.81
N GLN A 2 -27.82 -43.64 -3.48
CA GLN A 2 -29.11 -43.59 -2.81
C GLN A 2 -29.64 -42.14 -2.86
N GLU A 3 -28.86 -41.16 -2.53
CA GLU A 3 -29.17 -39.71 -2.64
C GLU A 3 -29.51 -39.33 -4.09
N LEU A 4 -28.67 -39.75 -5.06
CA LEU A 4 -28.94 -39.51 -6.45
C LEU A 4 -30.20 -40.20 -6.97
N SER A 5 -30.64 -41.33 -6.35
CA SER A 5 -31.87 -42.01 -6.75
C SER A 5 -33.13 -41.23 -6.38
N GLU A 6 -33.03 -40.38 -5.36
CA GLU A 6 -34.13 -39.52 -4.87
C GLU A 6 -34.21 -38.19 -5.62
N GLU A 7 -33.07 -37.70 -6.15
CA GLU A 7 -32.98 -36.39 -6.78
C GLU A 7 -32.89 -36.41 -8.30
N ALA A 8 -32.40 -37.49 -8.90
CA ALA A 8 -32.11 -37.52 -10.32
C ALA A 8 -33.36 -37.46 -11.19
N GLU A 9 -33.35 -36.57 -12.14
CA GLU A 9 -34.32 -36.53 -13.25
C GLU A 9 -33.85 -37.35 -14.41
N ILE A 10 -34.57 -38.45 -14.71
CA ILE A 10 -34.31 -39.30 -15.84
C ILE A 10 -35.50 -39.25 -16.80
N HIS A 11 -35.25 -38.93 -18.05
CA HIS A 11 -36.28 -38.86 -19.07
C HIS A 11 -37.11 -40.18 -19.12
N GLY A 12 -38.42 -40.06 -19.00
CA GLY A 12 -39.33 -41.19 -18.96
C GLY A 12 -39.66 -41.72 -17.53
N PHE A 13 -39.06 -41.15 -16.48
CA PHE A 13 -39.36 -41.52 -15.09
C PHE A 13 -39.68 -40.30 -14.24
N ARG A 14 -40.61 -40.45 -13.29
CA ARG A 14 -40.86 -39.44 -12.29
C ARG A 14 -39.67 -39.37 -11.31
N ARG A 15 -39.30 -38.19 -10.87
CA ARG A 15 -38.24 -37.94 -9.86
C ARG A 15 -38.31 -38.93 -8.71
N GLY A 16 -37.23 -39.61 -8.38
CA GLY A 16 -37.15 -40.60 -7.30
C GLY A 16 -37.72 -41.98 -7.66
N ARG A 17 -38.14 -42.24 -8.92
CA ARG A 17 -38.78 -43.53 -9.33
C ARG A 17 -38.01 -44.27 -10.46
N ALA A 18 -36.84 -43.80 -10.83
CA ALA A 18 -36.01 -44.47 -11.82
C ALA A 18 -35.40 -45.77 -11.26
N PRO A 19 -35.32 -46.86 -12.01
CA PRO A 19 -34.65 -48.09 -11.59
C PRO A 19 -33.18 -47.85 -11.26
N ARG A 20 -32.73 -48.40 -10.11
CA ARG A 20 -31.34 -48.21 -9.61
C ARG A 20 -30.28 -48.55 -10.67
N LYS A 21 -30.44 -49.60 -11.43
CA LYS A 21 -29.53 -50.00 -12.52
C LYS A 21 -29.37 -48.90 -13.59
N LEU A 22 -30.40 -48.12 -13.85
CA LEU A 22 -30.37 -47.06 -14.84
C LEU A 22 -29.61 -45.83 -14.27
N ILE A 23 -29.80 -45.52 -13.01
CA ILE A 23 -29.10 -44.48 -12.29
C ILE A 23 -27.61 -44.79 -12.20
N GLU A 24 -27.28 -46.02 -11.78
CA GLU A 24 -25.90 -46.51 -11.73
C GLU A 24 -25.21 -46.42 -13.10
N ARG A 25 -25.89 -46.77 -14.17
CA ARG A 25 -25.32 -46.69 -15.52
C ARG A 25 -25.14 -45.26 -16.02
N LYS A 26 -26.12 -44.38 -15.71
CA LYS A 26 -26.10 -42.98 -16.18
C LYS A 26 -25.14 -42.12 -15.38
N PHE A 27 -25.07 -42.31 -14.07
CA PHE A 27 -24.33 -41.48 -13.15
C PHE A 27 -23.08 -42.13 -12.57
N SER A 28 -22.67 -43.31 -13.09
CA SER A 28 -21.51 -44.06 -12.61
C SER A 28 -20.24 -43.20 -12.55
N ARG A 29 -20.02 -42.38 -13.58
CA ARG A 29 -18.84 -41.48 -13.62
C ARG A 29 -18.92 -40.37 -12.57
N VAL A 30 -20.04 -39.69 -12.47
CA VAL A 30 -20.27 -38.61 -11.48
C VAL A 30 -20.11 -39.12 -10.06
N VAL A 31 -20.68 -40.30 -9.77
CA VAL A 31 -20.55 -40.92 -8.45
C VAL A 31 -19.12 -41.33 -8.15
N LYS A 32 -18.39 -41.84 -9.15
CA LYS A 32 -16.98 -42.16 -9.00
C LYS A 32 -16.17 -40.94 -8.66
N ASP A 33 -16.29 -39.88 -9.44
CA ASP A 33 -15.56 -38.64 -9.25
C ASP A 33 -15.88 -38.01 -7.87
N GLU A 34 -17.15 -38.05 -7.42
CA GLU A 34 -17.57 -37.57 -6.10
C GLU A 34 -17.03 -38.43 -4.94
N VAL A 35 -17.02 -39.75 -5.08
CA VAL A 35 -16.47 -40.64 -4.05
C VAL A 35 -14.96 -40.50 -3.96
N GLU A 36 -14.27 -40.35 -5.07
CA GLU A 36 -12.83 -40.10 -5.14
C GLU A 36 -12.49 -38.75 -4.43
N GLY A 37 -13.22 -37.69 -4.75
CA GLY A 37 -13.05 -36.39 -4.09
C GLY A 37 -13.26 -36.48 -2.56
N LYS A 38 -14.29 -37.19 -2.10
CA LYS A 38 -14.54 -37.41 -0.66
C LYS A 38 -13.44 -38.25 0.00
N LEU A 39 -12.90 -39.27 -0.69
CA LEU A 39 -11.79 -40.09 -0.17
C LEU A 39 -10.49 -39.28 -0.05
N VAL A 40 -10.16 -38.50 -1.08
CA VAL A 40 -9.00 -37.62 -1.06
C VAL A 40 -9.12 -36.60 0.06
N SER A 41 -10.25 -35.92 0.20
CA SER A 41 -10.51 -34.94 1.24
C SER A 41 -10.43 -35.54 2.64
N ALA A 42 -10.99 -36.75 2.83
CA ALA A 42 -10.92 -37.45 4.12
C ALA A 42 -9.48 -37.89 4.47
N ALA A 43 -8.73 -38.37 3.46
CA ALA A 43 -7.31 -38.76 3.64
C ALA A 43 -6.45 -37.54 3.96
N PHE A 44 -6.65 -36.43 3.27
CA PHE A 44 -5.94 -35.17 3.49
C PHE A 44 -6.23 -34.61 4.89
N SER A 45 -7.51 -34.51 5.27
CA SER A 45 -7.92 -34.05 6.59
C SER A 45 -7.34 -34.92 7.72
N LYS A 46 -7.29 -36.25 7.51
CA LYS A 46 -6.67 -37.16 8.46
C LYS A 46 -5.17 -36.94 8.57
N LEU A 47 -4.47 -36.83 7.42
CA LEU A 47 -3.03 -36.60 7.36
C LEU A 47 -2.62 -35.31 8.11
N ILE A 48 -3.36 -34.22 7.85
CA ILE A 48 -3.14 -32.92 8.52
C ILE A 48 -3.28 -33.07 10.03
N ARG A 49 -4.39 -33.63 10.49
CA ARG A 49 -4.70 -33.74 11.91
C ARG A 49 -3.70 -34.67 12.64
N ASP A 50 -3.38 -35.83 12.06
CA ASP A 50 -2.54 -36.83 12.70
C ASP A 50 -1.08 -36.37 12.80
N ASN A 51 -0.61 -35.48 11.88
CA ASN A 51 0.75 -34.96 11.87
C ASN A 51 0.83 -33.49 12.30
N LYS A 52 -0.27 -32.85 12.69
CA LYS A 52 -0.33 -31.43 13.06
C LYS A 52 0.28 -30.52 11.99
N LEU A 53 -0.05 -30.76 10.72
CA LEU A 53 0.44 -29.97 9.61
C LEU A 53 -0.48 -28.79 9.33
N HIS A 54 0.10 -27.68 8.90
CA HIS A 54 -0.62 -26.49 8.44
C HIS A 54 -0.37 -26.32 6.93
N PRO A 55 -1.25 -26.88 6.07
CA PRO A 55 -1.08 -26.76 4.63
C PRO A 55 -1.33 -25.34 4.16
N LEU A 56 -0.52 -24.89 3.22
CA LEU A 56 -0.65 -23.58 2.57
C LEU A 56 -1.62 -23.63 1.39
N ASP A 57 -1.73 -24.80 0.73
CA ASP A 57 -2.53 -25.00 -0.46
C ASP A 57 -3.29 -26.32 -0.42
N LEU A 58 -4.24 -26.46 -1.36
CA LEU A 58 -4.91 -27.74 -1.60
C LEU A 58 -3.90 -28.73 -2.21
N PRO A 59 -3.98 -30.02 -1.83
CA PRO A 59 -3.03 -31.00 -2.30
C PRO A 59 -3.17 -31.30 -3.79
N GLU A 60 -2.05 -31.41 -4.49
CA GLU A 60 -1.99 -32.11 -5.76
C GLU A 60 -2.10 -33.60 -5.54
N VAL A 61 -2.90 -34.27 -6.36
CA VAL A 61 -3.19 -35.71 -6.21
C VAL A 61 -2.60 -36.47 -7.38
N ASP A 62 -1.51 -37.23 -7.12
CA ASP A 62 -0.88 -38.07 -8.11
C ASP A 62 -1.31 -39.54 -7.96
N GLY A 63 -1.43 -40.24 -9.07
CA GLY A 63 -1.72 -41.70 -9.10
C GLY A 63 -3.20 -42.06 -9.00
N LEU A 64 -4.12 -41.07 -8.95
CA LEU A 64 -5.54 -41.32 -8.83
C LEU A 64 -6.14 -41.92 -10.13
N GLU A 65 -5.65 -41.49 -11.30
CA GLU A 65 -6.12 -42.02 -12.61
C GLU A 65 -5.73 -43.48 -12.78
N GLU A 66 -4.51 -43.87 -12.37
CA GLU A 66 -4.06 -45.25 -12.42
C GLU A 66 -4.84 -46.14 -11.47
N ALA A 67 -5.32 -45.57 -10.37
CA ALA A 67 -6.16 -46.26 -9.40
C ALA A 67 -7.57 -46.54 -9.93
N LYS A 68 -8.09 -45.78 -10.91
CA LYS A 68 -9.40 -45.94 -11.54
C LYS A 68 -9.55 -47.23 -12.36
N GLU A 69 -8.44 -47.76 -12.87
CA GLU A 69 -8.44 -48.98 -13.72
C GLU A 69 -8.32 -50.27 -12.91
N ARG A 70 -8.18 -50.19 -11.58
CA ARG A 70 -7.98 -51.36 -10.70
C ARG A 70 -9.32 -52.05 -10.34
N PRO A 71 -9.26 -53.35 -10.01
CA PRO A 71 -10.42 -54.09 -9.47
C PRO A 71 -10.92 -53.49 -8.17
N ALA A 72 -12.22 -53.56 -7.90
CA ALA A 72 -12.88 -52.96 -6.73
C ALA A 72 -12.33 -53.38 -5.34
N ASP A 73 -11.70 -54.55 -5.28
CA ASP A 73 -11.12 -55.09 -4.05
C ASP A 73 -9.64 -54.70 -3.82
N THR A 74 -9.06 -53.86 -4.67
CA THR A 74 -7.68 -53.41 -4.52
C THR A 74 -7.61 -52.13 -3.73
N PRO A 75 -6.72 -52.00 -2.70
CA PRO A 75 -6.54 -50.76 -1.96
C PRO A 75 -6.22 -49.59 -2.87
N LEU A 76 -6.91 -48.47 -2.65
CA LEU A 76 -6.63 -47.21 -3.36
C LEU A 76 -5.35 -46.59 -2.82
N ALA A 77 -4.34 -46.46 -3.67
CA ALA A 77 -3.09 -45.80 -3.35
C ALA A 77 -2.94 -44.57 -4.24
N PHE A 78 -2.70 -43.41 -3.62
CA PHE A 78 -2.43 -42.16 -4.28
C PHE A 78 -1.45 -41.33 -3.43
N THR A 79 -0.77 -40.38 -4.06
CA THR A 79 0.16 -39.48 -3.40
C THR A 79 -0.46 -38.10 -3.32
N LEU A 80 -0.41 -37.51 -2.13
CA LEU A 80 -0.78 -36.11 -1.91
C LEU A 80 0.50 -35.27 -1.81
N LYS A 81 0.63 -34.29 -2.67
CA LYS A 81 1.72 -33.31 -2.62
C LYS A 81 1.13 -31.96 -2.23
N PHE A 82 1.63 -31.35 -1.22
CA PHE A 82 1.23 -30.02 -0.78
C PHE A 82 2.37 -29.38 0.02
N GLU A 83 2.38 -28.07 0.03
CA GLU A 83 3.32 -27.30 0.84
C GLU A 83 2.73 -27.05 2.24
N VAL A 84 3.59 -27.09 3.23
CA VAL A 84 3.22 -26.81 4.63
C VAL A 84 3.89 -25.51 5.07
N SER A 85 3.33 -24.87 6.08
CA SER A 85 3.96 -23.71 6.71
C SER A 85 5.41 -23.99 7.05
N PRO A 86 6.32 -23.04 6.81
CA PRO A 86 7.75 -23.22 7.06
C PRO A 86 7.97 -23.58 8.53
N ARG A 87 8.91 -24.48 8.78
CA ARG A 87 9.43 -24.70 10.13
C ARG A 87 10.46 -23.64 10.39
N VAL A 88 10.33 -22.98 11.54
CA VAL A 88 11.26 -21.96 11.97
C VAL A 88 12.03 -22.46 13.18
N GLU A 89 13.34 -22.38 13.11
CA GLU A 89 14.20 -22.47 14.27
C GLU A 89 14.43 -21.04 14.76
N LEU A 90 13.69 -20.65 15.81
CA LEU A 90 13.81 -19.31 16.37
C LEU A 90 15.22 -19.07 16.88
N GLY A 91 15.82 -17.99 16.42
CA GLY A 91 17.03 -17.43 16.99
C GLY A 91 16.78 -16.78 18.36
N LYS A 92 17.78 -16.06 18.83
CA LYS A 92 17.65 -15.27 20.07
C LYS A 92 16.70 -14.10 19.84
N TYR A 93 15.49 -14.13 20.41
CA TYR A 93 14.52 -13.04 20.35
C TYR A 93 14.39 -12.25 21.67
N ARG A 94 14.94 -12.75 22.78
CA ARG A 94 15.04 -12.02 24.05
C ARG A 94 16.47 -11.50 24.24
N GLY A 95 16.58 -10.22 24.58
CA GLY A 95 17.87 -9.56 24.74
C GLY A 95 18.61 -9.36 23.41
N VAL A 96 17.88 -9.14 22.32
CA VAL A 96 18.43 -8.66 21.05
C VAL A 96 18.94 -7.24 21.23
N GLU A 97 20.08 -6.94 20.63
CA GLU A 97 20.65 -5.61 20.62
C GLU A 97 20.14 -4.87 19.39
N ILE A 98 19.51 -3.71 19.60
CA ILE A 98 18.98 -2.89 18.50
C ILE A 98 19.38 -1.43 18.68
N GLU A 99 19.59 -0.75 17.56
CA GLU A 99 19.69 0.71 17.53
C GLU A 99 18.30 1.30 17.34
N ARG A 100 17.93 2.26 18.21
CA ARG A 100 16.74 3.07 18.00
C ARG A 100 17.18 4.44 17.48
N PRO A 101 16.89 4.76 16.20
CA PRO A 101 17.11 6.09 15.68
C PRO A 101 16.25 7.10 16.44
N VAL A 102 16.86 8.11 17.04
CA VAL A 102 16.16 9.20 17.73
C VAL A 102 16.27 10.45 16.87
N LEU A 103 15.14 10.86 16.33
CA LEU A 103 15.04 12.08 15.53
C LEU A 103 15.00 13.29 16.45
N THR A 104 15.93 14.22 16.24
CA THR A 104 15.98 15.47 16.99
C THR A 104 15.24 16.56 16.25
N VAL A 105 14.29 17.22 16.94
CA VAL A 105 13.57 18.37 16.42
C VAL A 105 14.36 19.64 16.71
N ASN A 106 14.80 20.30 15.66
CA ASN A 106 15.56 21.55 15.76
C ASN A 106 14.62 22.77 15.71
N PRO A 107 15.03 23.95 16.23
CA PRO A 107 14.25 25.18 16.09
C PRO A 107 13.97 25.57 14.63
N ASP A 108 14.88 25.22 13.71
CA ASP A 108 14.73 25.50 12.28
C ASP A 108 13.58 24.69 11.66
N ASP A 109 13.33 23.45 12.12
CA ASP A 109 12.20 22.62 11.69
C ASP A 109 10.87 23.25 12.07
N VAL A 110 10.82 23.83 13.29
CA VAL A 110 9.65 24.56 13.77
C VAL A 110 9.41 25.82 12.93
N ASP A 111 10.48 26.55 12.60
CA ASP A 111 10.39 27.76 11.78
C ASP A 111 9.94 27.44 10.35
N GLU A 112 10.42 26.36 9.75
CA GLU A 112 9.98 25.93 8.43
C GLU A 112 8.51 25.49 8.43
N GLN A 113 8.04 24.78 9.46
CA GLN A 113 6.61 24.43 9.58
C GLN A 113 5.72 25.66 9.73
N ILE A 114 6.16 26.64 10.51
CA ILE A 114 5.43 27.91 10.66
C ILE A 114 5.40 28.67 9.33
N LYS A 115 6.52 28.73 8.61
CA LYS A 115 6.59 29.32 7.27
C LYS A 115 5.62 28.66 6.30
N GLN A 116 5.55 27.34 6.29
CA GLN A 116 4.56 26.60 5.48
C GLN A 116 3.12 26.92 5.89
N MET A 117 2.85 27.11 7.19
CA MET A 117 1.53 27.53 7.66
C MET A 117 1.19 28.95 7.18
N LEU A 118 2.15 29.87 7.21
CA LEU A 118 1.99 31.23 6.67
C LEU A 118 1.73 31.19 5.16
N GLU A 119 2.48 30.41 4.42
CA GLU A 119 2.32 30.25 2.97
C GLU A 119 0.95 29.68 2.58
N ARG A 120 0.41 28.74 3.37
CA ARG A 120 -0.96 28.21 3.18
C ARG A 120 -2.03 29.24 3.55
N GLY A 121 -1.71 30.14 4.49
CA GLY A 121 -2.57 31.24 4.88
C GLY A 121 -2.46 32.48 3.96
N ALA A 122 -1.69 32.40 2.87
CA ALA A 122 -1.54 33.50 1.94
C ALA A 122 -2.88 33.91 1.32
N THR A 123 -3.10 35.20 1.23
CA THR A 123 -4.25 35.83 0.57
C THR A 123 -3.83 36.44 -0.76
N TYR A 124 -4.81 36.74 -1.59
CA TYR A 124 -4.58 37.36 -2.89
C TYR A 124 -5.22 38.75 -2.90
N GLU A 125 -4.41 39.79 -3.11
CA GLU A 125 -4.86 41.18 -3.18
C GLU A 125 -4.71 41.71 -4.61
N PRO A 126 -5.68 42.47 -5.13
CA PRO A 126 -5.61 43.01 -6.49
C PRO A 126 -4.36 43.88 -6.68
N LEU A 127 -3.58 43.61 -7.72
CA LEU A 127 -2.44 44.39 -8.14
C LEU A 127 -2.88 45.41 -9.17
N GLU A 128 -3.01 46.68 -8.76
CA GLU A 128 -3.41 47.74 -9.70
C GLU A 128 -2.25 48.21 -10.56
N GLU A 129 -1.03 48.30 -10.01
CA GLU A 129 0.19 48.72 -10.71
C GLU A 129 1.35 47.79 -10.31
N GLY A 130 2.19 47.45 -11.25
CA GLY A 130 3.37 46.60 -11.03
C GLY A 130 3.44 45.42 -12.01
N ALA A 131 4.45 44.61 -11.84
CA ALA A 131 4.69 43.40 -12.62
C ALA A 131 4.23 42.16 -11.88
N ALA A 132 3.69 41.19 -12.61
CA ALA A 132 3.35 39.87 -12.07
C ALA A 132 4.61 39.11 -11.66
N GLU A 133 4.57 38.48 -10.49
CA GLU A 133 5.65 37.71 -9.90
C GLU A 133 5.25 36.23 -9.74
N ASP A 134 6.23 35.40 -9.44
CA ASP A 134 6.01 34.01 -9.10
C ASP A 134 5.12 33.88 -7.85
N GLY A 135 4.13 32.98 -7.90
CA GLY A 135 3.12 32.84 -6.85
C GLY A 135 1.89 33.74 -6.99
N ASP A 136 1.89 34.76 -7.83
CA ASP A 136 0.73 35.62 -8.05
C ASP A 136 -0.38 34.87 -8.79
N GLN A 137 -1.64 35.24 -8.50
CA GLN A 137 -2.80 34.72 -9.24
C GLN A 137 -3.17 35.68 -10.38
N ALA A 138 -3.07 35.23 -11.61
CA ALA A 138 -3.49 35.98 -12.80
C ALA A 138 -4.82 35.43 -13.34
N VAL A 139 -5.68 36.32 -13.84
CA VAL A 139 -6.79 35.95 -14.71
C VAL A 139 -6.37 36.28 -16.13
N ILE A 140 -6.30 35.26 -16.98
CA ILE A 140 -5.73 35.37 -18.31
C ILE A 140 -6.73 34.98 -19.40
N ASP A 141 -6.62 35.64 -20.54
CA ASP A 141 -7.12 35.13 -21.80
C ASP A 141 -5.93 34.68 -22.62
N PHE A 142 -6.01 33.54 -23.26
CA PHE A 142 -4.96 33.12 -24.18
C PHE A 142 -5.51 32.48 -25.45
N VAL A 143 -4.74 32.58 -26.49
CA VAL A 143 -5.01 31.97 -27.80
C VAL A 143 -3.70 31.39 -28.35
N GLY A 144 -3.68 30.08 -28.52
CA GLY A 144 -2.59 29.36 -29.18
C GLY A 144 -2.91 29.08 -30.63
N LYS A 145 -1.92 29.25 -31.48
CA LYS A 145 -1.99 29.04 -32.94
C LYS A 145 -0.82 28.17 -33.39
N ILE A 146 -1.10 27.26 -34.31
CA ILE A 146 -0.08 26.51 -35.06
C ILE A 146 -0.27 26.87 -36.53
N ASP A 147 0.78 27.30 -37.21
CA ASP A 147 0.72 27.78 -38.61
C ASP A 147 -0.36 28.88 -38.84
N ASP A 148 -0.49 29.80 -37.86
CA ASP A 148 -1.50 30.89 -37.83
C ASP A 148 -2.95 30.43 -37.63
N GLU A 149 -3.25 29.14 -37.47
CA GLU A 149 -4.57 28.62 -37.22
C GLU A 149 -4.75 28.23 -35.72
N PRO A 150 -5.85 28.67 -35.07
CA PRO A 150 -6.17 28.25 -33.71
C PRO A 150 -6.43 26.75 -33.66
N PHE A 151 -5.94 26.07 -32.62
CA PHE A 151 -6.17 24.62 -32.43
C PHE A 151 -7.12 24.35 -31.25
N PRO A 152 -7.85 23.22 -31.25
CA PRO A 152 -8.73 22.84 -30.15
C PRO A 152 -7.98 22.69 -28.83
N GLY A 153 -8.48 23.33 -27.77
CA GLY A 153 -7.82 23.33 -26.45
C GLY A 153 -6.70 24.36 -26.29
N GLY A 154 -6.32 25.08 -27.37
CA GLY A 154 -5.28 26.13 -27.33
C GLY A 154 -5.77 27.48 -26.86
N SER A 155 -7.05 27.67 -26.51
CA SER A 155 -7.59 28.98 -26.13
C SER A 155 -8.51 28.87 -24.90
N ALA A 156 -8.45 29.88 -24.05
CA ALA A 156 -9.39 30.09 -22.96
C ALA A 156 -9.57 31.57 -22.65
N THR A 157 -10.67 31.90 -22.02
CA THR A 157 -10.99 33.24 -21.53
C THR A 157 -11.32 33.20 -20.06
N ASP A 158 -10.93 34.25 -19.33
CA ASP A 158 -11.13 34.37 -17.87
C ASP A 158 -10.54 33.17 -17.08
N TYR A 159 -9.41 32.64 -17.55
CA TYR A 159 -8.78 31.48 -16.94
C TYR A 159 -7.97 31.90 -15.71
N PRO A 160 -8.33 31.43 -14.49
CA PRO A 160 -7.55 31.71 -13.29
C PRO A 160 -6.30 30.82 -13.26
N TYR A 161 -5.14 31.44 -13.13
CA TYR A 161 -3.86 30.76 -13.09
C TYR A 161 -2.96 31.33 -11.99
N VAL A 162 -2.30 30.45 -11.23
CA VAL A 162 -1.28 30.83 -10.26
C VAL A 162 0.09 30.60 -10.91
N LEU A 163 0.86 31.69 -11.04
CA LEU A 163 2.21 31.68 -11.64
C LEU A 163 3.15 30.81 -10.80
N GLY A 164 4.03 30.05 -11.45
CA GLY A 164 4.98 29.16 -10.79
C GLY A 164 4.44 27.78 -10.44
N THR A 165 3.16 27.48 -10.70
CA THR A 165 2.58 26.15 -10.45
C THR A 165 3.00 25.09 -11.47
N LYS A 166 3.70 25.49 -12.51
CA LYS A 166 4.22 24.62 -13.58
C LYS A 166 3.13 23.74 -14.25
N ARG A 167 1.89 24.26 -14.28
CA ARG A 167 0.77 23.59 -14.97
C ARG A 167 0.78 23.81 -16.48
N PHE A 168 1.40 24.90 -16.92
CA PHE A 168 1.70 25.19 -18.31
C PHE A 168 3.18 24.97 -18.60
N PHE A 169 3.56 25.10 -19.88
CA PHE A 169 4.94 25.03 -20.29
C PHE A 169 5.76 26.17 -19.68
N PRO A 170 7.05 25.95 -19.37
CA PRO A 170 7.91 26.98 -18.76
C PRO A 170 7.95 28.28 -19.53
N GLU A 171 7.93 28.21 -20.86
CA GLU A 171 7.95 29.38 -21.77
C GLU A 171 6.67 30.20 -21.62
N PHE A 172 5.53 29.53 -21.38
CA PHE A 172 4.23 30.19 -21.18
C PHE A 172 4.21 30.95 -19.85
N GLU A 173 4.73 30.36 -18.79
CA GLU A 173 4.84 31.03 -17.48
C GLU A 173 5.84 32.16 -17.51
N ALA A 174 7.02 31.95 -18.12
CA ALA A 174 8.07 32.95 -18.21
C ALA A 174 7.63 34.21 -18.96
N ALA A 175 6.73 34.07 -19.94
CA ALA A 175 6.18 35.23 -20.66
C ALA A 175 5.26 36.11 -19.81
N MET A 176 4.60 35.54 -18.79
CA MET A 176 3.68 36.27 -17.92
C MET A 176 4.40 36.93 -16.74
N ILE A 177 5.50 36.35 -16.27
CA ILE A 177 6.32 36.93 -15.20
C ILE A 177 6.93 38.24 -15.70
N GLY A 178 6.74 39.31 -14.94
CA GLY A 178 7.20 40.65 -15.32
C GLY A 178 6.20 41.46 -16.13
N ALA A 179 5.06 40.89 -16.55
CA ALA A 179 4.04 41.58 -17.26
C ALA A 179 3.07 42.32 -16.29
N ALA A 180 2.55 43.46 -16.73
CA ALA A 180 1.58 44.24 -15.95
C ALA A 180 0.12 43.80 -16.23
N PRO A 181 -0.83 44.07 -15.30
CA PRO A 181 -2.25 43.88 -15.54
C PRO A 181 -2.71 44.63 -16.80
N GLY A 182 -3.51 43.98 -17.66
CA GLY A 182 -3.94 44.51 -18.95
C GLY A 182 -2.93 44.36 -20.10
N GLN A 183 -1.71 43.88 -19.83
CA GLN A 183 -0.69 43.70 -20.86
C GLN A 183 -0.93 42.42 -21.66
N GLU A 184 -0.63 42.49 -22.96
CA GLU A 184 -0.56 41.33 -23.85
C GLU A 184 0.91 40.91 -24.03
N VAL A 185 1.17 39.64 -23.87
CA VAL A 185 2.48 39.01 -24.05
C VAL A 185 2.35 37.83 -25.00
N SER A 186 3.46 37.39 -25.58
CA SER A 186 3.48 36.25 -26.50
C SER A 186 4.67 35.33 -26.19
N CYS A 187 4.48 34.05 -26.44
CA CYS A 187 5.53 33.05 -26.31
C CYS A 187 5.38 31.96 -27.38
N GLU A 188 6.46 31.25 -27.60
CA GLU A 188 6.50 30.05 -28.44
C GLU A 188 6.67 28.85 -27.55
N VAL A 189 5.83 27.83 -27.75
CA VAL A 189 5.87 26.57 -27.01
C VAL A 189 6.06 25.42 -28.00
N ALA A 190 7.12 24.65 -27.82
CA ALA A 190 7.36 23.44 -28.59
C ALA A 190 6.72 22.25 -27.87
N PHE A 191 5.73 21.61 -28.47
CA PHE A 191 5.17 20.39 -27.93
C PHE A 191 6.14 19.22 -28.09
N PRO A 192 6.41 18.43 -27.04
CA PRO A 192 7.28 17.26 -27.14
C PRO A 192 6.68 16.17 -28.03
N ASP A 193 7.55 15.29 -28.54
CA ASP A 193 7.13 14.20 -29.46
C ASP A 193 6.23 13.15 -28.79
N ASP A 194 6.26 13.05 -27.48
CA ASP A 194 5.43 12.18 -26.65
C ASP A 194 4.19 12.87 -26.06
N TYR A 195 3.86 14.08 -26.52
CA TYR A 195 2.70 14.83 -26.00
C TYR A 195 1.40 14.04 -26.15
N ARG A 196 0.53 14.16 -25.13
CA ARG A 196 -0.71 13.38 -25.03
C ARG A 196 -1.60 13.47 -26.28
N GLU A 197 -1.72 14.67 -26.86
CA GLU A 197 -2.53 14.91 -28.06
C GLU A 197 -1.65 14.73 -29.30
N GLU A 198 -1.88 13.64 -30.05
CA GLU A 198 -1.08 13.27 -31.24
C GLU A 198 -1.02 14.36 -32.29
N SER A 199 -2.11 15.13 -32.45
CA SER A 199 -2.19 16.21 -33.43
C SER A 199 -1.25 17.38 -33.14
N LEU A 200 -0.71 17.49 -31.92
CA LEU A 200 0.18 18.57 -31.45
C LEU A 200 1.64 18.13 -31.32
N ARG A 201 1.96 16.85 -31.37
CA ARG A 201 3.31 16.31 -31.18
C ARG A 201 4.32 16.94 -32.14
N GLY A 202 5.47 17.37 -31.59
CA GLY A 202 6.57 17.96 -32.34
C GLY A 202 6.26 19.30 -33.00
N LYS A 203 5.08 19.90 -32.75
CA LYS A 203 4.68 21.18 -33.34
C LYS A 203 5.05 22.36 -32.47
N LEU A 204 5.36 23.48 -33.13
CA LEU A 204 5.58 24.76 -32.47
C LEU A 204 4.26 25.55 -32.47
N ALA A 205 3.82 25.95 -31.29
CA ALA A 205 2.64 26.80 -31.12
C ALA A 205 3.02 28.21 -30.66
N HIS A 206 2.39 29.20 -31.22
CA HIS A 206 2.51 30.60 -30.81
C HIS A 206 1.32 30.95 -29.93
N PHE A 207 1.57 31.34 -28.70
CA PHE A 207 0.57 31.77 -27.75
C PHE A 207 0.58 33.30 -27.61
N THR A 208 -0.60 33.89 -27.67
CA THR A 208 -0.84 35.25 -27.25
C THR A 208 -1.64 35.20 -25.96
N ILE A 209 -1.15 35.87 -24.92
CA ILE A 209 -1.70 35.82 -23.56
C ILE A 209 -1.99 37.24 -23.12
N THR A 210 -3.21 37.52 -22.69
CA THR A 210 -3.61 38.81 -22.11
C THR A 210 -3.82 38.64 -20.61
N LEU A 211 -3.05 39.34 -19.78
CA LEU A 211 -3.25 39.35 -18.32
C LEU A 211 -4.37 40.33 -17.97
N LYS A 212 -5.58 39.86 -17.76
CA LYS A 212 -6.73 40.73 -17.42
C LYS A 212 -6.57 41.38 -16.06
N SER A 213 -6.23 40.60 -15.09
CA SER A 213 -5.94 41.04 -13.73
C SER A 213 -4.88 40.18 -13.11
N VAL A 214 -4.14 40.77 -12.20
CA VAL A 214 -3.16 40.07 -11.38
C VAL A 214 -3.50 40.34 -9.93
N ASN A 215 -3.53 39.30 -9.10
CA ASN A 215 -3.66 39.43 -7.67
C ASN A 215 -2.32 39.01 -7.03
N ARG A 216 -1.73 39.89 -6.29
CA ARG A 216 -0.48 39.66 -5.57
C ARG A 216 -0.72 38.66 -4.45
N ARG A 217 0.11 37.62 -4.38
CA ARG A 217 0.15 36.69 -3.27
C ARG A 217 0.76 37.39 -2.07
N VAL A 218 -0.03 37.62 -1.02
CA VAL A 218 0.42 38.22 0.25
C VAL A 218 0.49 37.13 1.29
N VAL A 219 1.71 36.76 1.68
CA VAL A 219 1.94 35.83 2.78
C VAL A 219 1.85 36.64 4.07
N PRO A 220 0.99 36.22 5.01
CA PRO A 220 0.86 36.94 6.28
C PRO A 220 2.17 36.86 7.10
N GLU A 221 2.40 37.87 7.92
CA GLU A 221 3.50 37.82 8.89
C GLU A 221 3.15 36.94 10.10
N ALA A 222 4.18 36.34 10.70
CA ALA A 222 4.04 35.54 11.91
C ALA A 222 3.70 36.45 13.10
N THR A 223 2.43 36.70 13.35
CA THR A 223 1.91 37.57 14.42
C THR A 223 0.95 36.82 15.31
N ASP A 224 0.67 37.37 16.48
CA ASP A 224 -0.36 36.87 17.40
C ASP A 224 -1.76 36.87 16.75
N GLU A 225 -2.03 37.79 15.83
CA GLU A 225 -3.29 37.87 15.12
C GLU A 225 -3.46 36.69 14.14
N PHE A 226 -2.39 36.35 13.44
CA PHE A 226 -2.37 35.15 12.59
C PHE A 226 -2.58 33.87 13.40
N ALA A 227 -1.86 33.73 14.52
CA ALA A 227 -1.98 32.60 15.42
C ALA A 227 -3.42 32.43 15.95
N LYS A 228 -4.05 33.55 16.35
CA LYS A 228 -5.46 33.59 16.80
C LYS A 228 -6.43 33.20 15.70
N GLY A 229 -6.14 33.58 14.47
CA GLY A 229 -6.94 33.15 13.29
C GLY A 229 -6.92 31.63 13.08
N LEU A 230 -5.87 30.96 13.52
CA LEU A 230 -5.72 29.49 13.50
C LEU A 230 -6.17 28.79 14.80
N GLY A 231 -6.66 29.58 15.80
CA GLY A 231 -7.18 29.03 17.06
C GLY A 231 -6.16 28.92 18.20
N TYR A 232 -4.97 29.52 18.06
CA TYR A 232 -3.96 29.57 19.13
C TYR A 232 -4.08 30.90 19.91
N ASP A 233 -3.69 30.92 21.16
CA ASP A 233 -3.76 32.14 22.02
C ASP A 233 -2.73 33.20 21.61
N SER A 234 -1.56 32.77 21.12
CA SER A 234 -0.44 33.64 20.71
C SER A 234 0.47 32.91 19.71
N LEU A 235 1.38 33.65 19.08
CA LEU A 235 2.43 33.08 18.25
C LEU A 235 3.34 32.11 19.04
N GLU A 236 3.65 32.43 20.27
CA GLU A 236 4.43 31.57 21.17
C GLU A 236 3.70 30.25 21.45
N ALA A 237 2.39 30.30 21.74
CA ALA A 237 1.56 29.08 21.89
C ALA A 237 1.48 28.26 20.62
N MET A 238 1.40 28.90 19.45
CA MET A 238 1.44 28.21 18.15
C MET A 238 2.78 27.51 17.95
N ARG A 239 3.91 28.18 18.23
CA ARG A 239 5.26 27.59 18.14
C ARG A 239 5.41 26.38 19.04
N ALA A 240 5.01 26.50 20.30
CA ALA A 240 5.05 25.41 21.26
C ALA A 240 4.21 24.20 20.81
N SER A 241 3.03 24.45 20.25
CA SER A 241 2.16 23.38 19.71
C SER A 241 2.75 22.72 18.47
N VAL A 242 3.41 23.47 17.57
CA VAL A 242 4.11 22.92 16.41
C VAL A 242 5.28 22.07 16.85
N GLU A 243 6.09 22.57 17.79
CA GLU A 243 7.24 21.85 18.34
C GLU A 243 6.81 20.53 19.01
N GLU A 244 5.73 20.53 19.78
CA GLU A 244 5.21 19.33 20.43
C GLU A 244 4.75 18.29 19.39
N ARG A 245 4.02 18.71 18.36
CA ARG A 245 3.60 17.81 17.28
C ARG A 245 4.77 17.22 16.49
N LEU A 246 5.82 18.02 16.25
CA LEU A 246 7.05 17.52 15.60
C LEU A 246 7.75 16.49 16.49
N ARG A 247 7.82 16.73 17.81
CA ARG A 247 8.38 15.77 18.76
C ARG A 247 7.57 14.47 18.84
N GLU A 248 6.25 14.57 18.89
CA GLU A 248 5.38 13.40 18.86
C GLU A 248 5.58 12.59 17.55
N SER A 249 5.60 13.27 16.41
CA SER A 249 5.85 12.62 15.12
C SER A 249 7.24 11.96 15.03
N ALA A 250 8.26 12.63 15.56
CA ALA A 250 9.62 12.10 15.65
C ALA A 250 9.68 10.87 16.56
N ALA A 251 9.02 10.91 17.72
CA ALA A 251 8.95 9.80 18.67
C ALA A 251 8.23 8.58 18.04
N ASP A 252 7.12 8.80 17.36
CA ASP A 252 6.38 7.75 16.65
C ASP A 252 7.22 7.12 15.54
N THR A 253 7.98 7.93 14.80
CA THR A 253 8.87 7.44 13.77
C THR A 253 10.01 6.63 14.37
N SER A 254 10.64 7.14 15.44
CA SER A 254 11.68 6.42 16.20
C SER A 254 11.17 5.07 16.72
N ALA A 255 9.94 5.02 17.25
CA ALA A 255 9.33 3.79 17.73
C ALA A 255 9.14 2.77 16.60
N ARG A 256 8.57 3.20 15.45
CA ARG A 256 8.38 2.32 14.28
C ARG A 256 9.70 1.77 13.73
N LEU A 257 10.74 2.60 13.71
CA LEU A 257 12.07 2.15 13.29
C LEU A 257 12.67 1.14 14.26
N ALA A 258 12.53 1.37 15.58
CA ALA A 258 12.96 0.41 16.58
C ALA A 258 12.22 -0.93 16.47
N GLU A 259 10.90 -0.90 16.21
CA GLU A 259 10.10 -2.11 15.94
C GLU A 259 10.63 -2.88 14.71
N ARG A 260 10.88 -2.17 13.61
CA ARG A 260 11.45 -2.75 12.40
C ARG A 260 12.81 -3.39 12.68
N ASN A 261 13.72 -2.66 13.34
CA ASN A 261 15.05 -3.14 13.67
C ASN A 261 15.01 -4.36 14.60
N ALA A 262 14.09 -4.37 15.58
CA ALA A 262 13.88 -5.49 16.48
C ALA A 262 13.44 -6.76 15.73
N ILE A 263 12.49 -6.63 14.81
CA ILE A 263 12.03 -7.76 14.00
C ILE A 263 13.16 -8.24 13.08
N SER A 264 13.86 -7.33 12.38
CA SER A 264 14.98 -7.69 11.49
C SER A 264 16.07 -8.45 12.22
N ALA A 265 16.48 -7.99 13.41
CA ALA A 265 17.50 -8.67 14.22
C ALA A 265 17.07 -10.10 14.62
N VAL A 266 15.79 -10.32 14.91
CA VAL A 266 15.27 -11.67 15.22
C VAL A 266 15.17 -12.53 13.96
N VAL A 267 14.76 -11.95 12.84
CA VAL A 267 14.68 -12.63 11.53
C VAL A 267 16.07 -13.11 11.10
N GLU A 268 17.09 -12.26 11.19
CA GLU A 268 18.48 -12.60 10.86
C GLU A 268 19.06 -13.70 11.76
N ALA A 269 18.68 -13.71 13.04
CA ALA A 269 19.09 -14.73 14.00
C ALA A 269 18.35 -16.07 13.85
N SER A 270 17.28 -16.12 13.05
CA SER A 270 16.41 -17.29 12.89
C SER A 270 16.70 -18.00 11.57
N THR A 271 16.48 -19.33 11.55
CA THR A 271 16.66 -20.16 10.36
C THR A 271 15.33 -20.78 9.95
N PHE A 272 14.96 -20.66 8.68
CA PHE A 272 13.74 -21.25 8.15
C PHE A 272 13.86 -21.57 6.65
N GLU A 273 13.07 -22.55 6.23
CA GLU A 273 12.91 -22.88 4.82
C GLU A 273 11.63 -22.21 4.29
N MET A 274 11.77 -21.49 3.19
CA MET A 274 10.67 -20.73 2.59
C MET A 274 10.01 -21.53 1.46
N PRO A 275 8.70 -21.83 1.55
CA PRO A 275 7.97 -22.48 0.46
C PRO A 275 7.91 -21.55 -0.77
N LYS A 276 8.27 -22.11 -1.95
CA LYS A 276 8.28 -21.33 -3.19
C LYS A 276 6.90 -20.80 -3.58
N SER A 277 5.85 -21.62 -3.41
CA SER A 277 4.48 -21.22 -3.73
C SER A 277 3.99 -20.04 -2.89
N LEU A 278 4.39 -20.00 -1.61
CA LEU A 278 4.05 -18.91 -0.72
C LEU A 278 4.71 -17.60 -1.19
N ILE A 279 6.01 -17.66 -1.51
CA ILE A 279 6.74 -16.51 -2.06
C ILE A 279 6.09 -16.03 -3.35
N GLU A 280 5.79 -16.94 -4.29
CA GLU A 280 5.18 -16.60 -5.58
C GLU A 280 3.81 -15.93 -5.40
N ARG A 281 2.98 -16.46 -4.49
CA ARG A 281 1.65 -15.90 -4.20
C ARG A 281 1.75 -14.49 -3.61
N VAL A 282 2.51 -14.33 -2.52
CA VAL A 282 2.64 -13.01 -1.86
C VAL A 282 3.33 -12.01 -2.79
N SER A 283 4.33 -12.44 -3.58
CA SER A 283 4.95 -11.57 -4.58
C SER A 283 3.96 -11.09 -5.65
N ALA A 284 3.06 -11.98 -6.10
CA ALA A 284 2.03 -11.60 -7.07
C ALA A 284 1.02 -10.60 -6.49
N ASP A 285 0.63 -10.79 -5.22
CA ASP A 285 -0.28 -9.88 -4.53
C ASP A 285 0.39 -8.50 -4.32
N ASN A 286 1.63 -8.45 -3.86
CA ASN A 286 2.41 -7.22 -3.66
C ASN A 286 2.64 -6.48 -4.98
N TYR A 287 2.92 -7.21 -6.08
CA TYR A 287 3.04 -6.62 -7.41
C TYR A 287 1.72 -6.00 -7.87
N ALA A 288 0.60 -6.72 -7.70
CA ALA A 288 -0.71 -6.23 -8.09
C ALA A 288 -1.11 -4.96 -7.30
N GLU A 289 -0.80 -4.91 -6.00
CA GLU A 289 -1.04 -3.75 -5.16
C GLU A 289 -0.19 -2.54 -5.59
N SER A 290 1.10 -2.74 -5.85
CA SER A 290 2.01 -1.70 -6.35
C SER A 290 1.54 -1.11 -7.68
N VAL A 291 1.10 -1.97 -8.62
CA VAL A 291 0.55 -1.53 -9.91
C VAL A 291 -0.74 -0.73 -9.70
N GLN A 292 -1.63 -1.16 -8.81
CA GLN A 292 -2.86 -0.42 -8.50
C GLN A 292 -2.57 0.96 -7.89
N GLU A 293 -1.55 1.06 -7.05
CA GLU A 293 -1.15 2.32 -6.45
C GLU A 293 -0.60 3.30 -7.50
N LEU A 294 0.31 2.82 -8.37
CA LEU A 294 0.82 3.61 -9.48
C LEU A 294 -0.30 4.10 -10.42
N MET A 295 -1.29 3.24 -10.69
CA MET A 295 -2.48 3.63 -11.47
C MET A 295 -3.33 4.70 -10.75
N ARG A 296 -3.49 4.62 -9.42
CA ARG A 296 -4.15 5.65 -8.62
C ARG A 296 -3.41 6.99 -8.67
N MET A 297 -2.08 6.95 -8.69
CA MET A 297 -1.22 8.12 -8.89
C MET A 297 -1.21 8.64 -10.33
N ARG A 298 -1.98 8.00 -11.24
CA ARG A 298 -2.09 8.33 -12.67
C ARG A 298 -0.77 8.19 -13.44
N VAL A 299 0.12 7.28 -13.02
CA VAL A 299 1.31 6.93 -13.78
C VAL A 299 0.86 6.25 -15.09
N PRO A 300 1.39 6.66 -16.26
CA PRO A 300 1.07 6.06 -17.54
C PRO A 300 1.38 4.55 -17.58
N GLN A 301 0.48 3.77 -18.15
CA GLN A 301 0.62 2.30 -18.21
C GLN A 301 1.88 1.87 -18.98
N SER A 302 2.34 2.66 -19.94
CA SER A 302 3.59 2.41 -20.66
C SER A 302 4.82 2.45 -19.74
N LEU A 303 4.88 3.43 -18.82
CA LEU A 303 5.97 3.52 -17.84
C LEU A 303 5.93 2.38 -16.82
N ILE A 304 4.73 1.95 -16.40
CA ILE A 304 4.58 0.78 -15.52
C ILE A 304 5.10 -0.48 -16.23
N ALA A 305 4.81 -0.64 -17.53
CA ALA A 305 5.27 -1.77 -18.33
C ALA A 305 6.79 -1.76 -18.55
N GLU A 306 7.41 -0.58 -18.69
CA GLU A 306 8.87 -0.44 -18.80
C GLU A 306 9.60 -0.85 -17.52
N GLN A 307 8.96 -0.70 -16.36
CA GLN A 307 9.52 -1.03 -15.05
C GLN A 307 9.00 -2.38 -14.50
N GLU A 308 8.32 -3.20 -15.31
CA GLU A 308 7.67 -4.43 -14.84
C GLU A 308 8.64 -5.38 -14.15
N GLU A 309 9.83 -5.61 -14.71
CA GLU A 309 10.84 -6.52 -14.14
C GLU A 309 11.32 -6.03 -12.77
N GLU A 310 11.60 -4.74 -12.64
CA GLU A 310 12.04 -4.13 -11.38
C GLU A 310 10.93 -4.16 -10.32
N LEU A 311 9.69 -3.84 -10.72
CA LEU A 311 8.54 -3.92 -9.81
C LEU A 311 8.28 -5.34 -9.32
N ARG A 312 8.47 -6.36 -10.17
CA ARG A 312 8.34 -7.77 -9.78
C ARG A 312 9.46 -8.21 -8.85
N ALA A 313 10.70 -7.78 -9.10
CA ALA A 313 11.84 -8.07 -8.23
C ALA A 313 11.61 -7.47 -6.84
N ARG A 314 11.29 -6.19 -6.74
CA ARG A 314 10.95 -5.53 -5.47
C ARG A 314 9.77 -6.18 -4.76
N ALA A 315 8.72 -6.54 -5.49
CA ALA A 315 7.57 -7.23 -4.90
C ALA A 315 7.95 -8.60 -4.33
N ARG A 316 8.92 -9.30 -4.94
CA ARG A 316 9.43 -10.56 -4.45
C ARG A 316 10.26 -10.39 -3.17
N ASP A 317 11.16 -9.40 -3.14
CA ASP A 317 12.00 -9.14 -1.97
C ASP A 317 11.14 -8.71 -0.78
N ASN A 318 10.18 -7.81 -1.01
CA ASN A 318 9.20 -7.41 0.00
C ASN A 318 8.38 -8.62 0.51
N ALA A 319 7.98 -9.53 -0.40
CA ALA A 319 7.25 -10.74 -0.01
C ALA A 319 8.08 -11.65 0.89
N ILE A 320 9.35 -11.82 0.58
CA ILE A 320 10.28 -12.63 1.39
C ILE A 320 10.41 -12.04 2.79
N GLU A 321 10.62 -10.74 2.91
CA GLU A 321 10.73 -10.07 4.21
C GLU A 321 9.42 -10.12 5.00
N GLU A 322 8.29 -9.88 4.33
CA GLU A 322 6.97 -9.96 4.94
C GLU A 322 6.68 -11.35 5.51
N ILE A 323 6.94 -12.40 4.72
CA ILE A 323 6.75 -13.80 5.16
C ILE A 323 7.65 -14.10 6.34
N LYS A 324 8.95 -13.76 6.27
CA LYS A 324 9.90 -13.96 7.38
C LYS A 324 9.38 -13.32 8.66
N ARG A 325 8.99 -12.06 8.59
CA ARG A 325 8.45 -11.32 9.73
C ARG A 325 7.20 -11.97 10.31
N LEU A 326 6.23 -12.34 9.46
CA LEU A 326 4.98 -12.96 9.90
C LEU A 326 5.23 -14.31 10.59
N VAL A 327 6.09 -15.13 9.99
CA VAL A 327 6.37 -16.47 10.50
C VAL A 327 7.12 -16.40 11.85
N VAL A 328 8.12 -15.53 11.97
CA VAL A 328 8.86 -15.33 13.24
C VAL A 328 7.94 -14.83 14.35
N LEU A 329 7.08 -13.84 14.07
CA LEU A 329 6.15 -13.31 15.08
C LEU A 329 5.13 -14.37 15.51
N ASN A 330 4.62 -15.17 14.58
CA ASN A 330 3.70 -16.26 14.91
C ASN A 330 4.38 -17.31 15.80
N GLU A 331 5.60 -17.71 15.47
CA GLU A 331 6.35 -18.71 16.25
C GLU A 331 6.70 -18.20 17.65
N ILE A 332 7.06 -16.91 17.78
CA ILE A 332 7.26 -16.28 19.11
C ILE A 332 5.95 -16.29 19.89
N SER A 333 4.84 -15.96 19.26
CA SER A 333 3.54 -15.98 19.92
C SER A 333 3.19 -17.37 20.45
N GLU A 334 3.46 -18.42 19.67
CA GLU A 334 3.26 -19.80 20.10
C GLU A 334 4.21 -20.20 21.25
N ALA A 335 5.49 -19.84 21.13
CA ALA A 335 6.50 -20.13 22.15
C ALA A 335 6.20 -19.46 23.50
N GLU A 336 5.64 -18.25 23.47
CA GLU A 336 5.26 -17.48 24.67
C GLU A 336 3.83 -17.80 25.15
N GLY A 337 3.07 -18.60 24.41
CA GLY A 337 1.68 -18.94 24.76
C GLY A 337 0.76 -17.71 24.76
N ILE A 338 0.98 -16.79 23.80
CA ILE A 338 0.18 -15.56 23.68
C ILE A 338 -1.25 -15.92 23.30
N GLU A 339 -2.21 -15.37 24.03
CA GLU A 339 -3.63 -15.46 23.71
C GLU A 339 -4.18 -14.04 23.49
N VAL A 340 -5.09 -13.90 22.53
CA VAL A 340 -5.84 -12.66 22.32
C VAL A 340 -7.14 -12.74 23.13
N THR A 341 -7.30 -11.82 24.06
CA THR A 341 -8.49 -11.72 24.89
C THR A 341 -9.48 -10.70 24.32
N GLU A 342 -10.74 -10.72 24.79
CA GLU A 342 -11.71 -9.70 24.41
C GLU A 342 -11.26 -8.29 24.84
N GLU A 343 -10.57 -8.17 25.98
CA GLU A 343 -10.01 -6.91 26.48
C GLU A 343 -8.94 -6.34 25.52
N ASP A 344 -8.09 -7.21 24.96
CA ASP A 344 -7.10 -6.80 23.95
C ASP A 344 -7.79 -6.25 22.69
N PHE A 345 -8.88 -6.91 22.29
CA PHE A 345 -9.65 -6.50 21.12
C PHE A 345 -10.38 -5.17 21.35
N GLU A 346 -10.99 -4.99 22.53
CA GLU A 346 -11.63 -3.73 22.91
C GLU A 346 -10.61 -2.56 22.94
N SER A 347 -9.42 -2.79 23.54
CA SER A 347 -8.35 -1.79 23.60
C SER A 347 -7.87 -1.37 22.20
N GLU A 348 -7.68 -2.32 21.28
CA GLU A 348 -7.29 -2.03 19.89
C GLU A 348 -8.38 -1.22 19.16
N MET A 349 -9.66 -1.52 19.46
CA MET A 349 -10.78 -0.76 18.90
C MET A 349 -10.81 0.69 19.41
N GLU A 350 -10.52 0.90 20.71
CA GLU A 350 -10.44 2.23 21.30
C GLU A 350 -9.30 3.05 20.69
N GLU A 351 -8.12 2.46 20.52
CA GLU A 351 -6.98 3.10 19.87
C GLU A 351 -7.28 3.46 18.41
N MET A 352 -7.94 2.55 17.68
CA MET A 352 -8.36 2.82 16.31
C MET A 352 -9.38 3.94 16.22
N ALA A 353 -10.37 3.96 17.11
CA ALA A 353 -11.38 5.01 17.20
C ALA A 353 -10.73 6.38 17.46
N ALA A 354 -9.78 6.44 18.40
CA ALA A 354 -9.04 7.66 18.72
C ALA A 354 -8.22 8.17 17.52
N ARG A 355 -7.57 7.25 16.78
CA ARG A 355 -6.72 7.59 15.63
C ARG A 355 -7.53 8.01 14.39
N THR A 356 -8.66 7.36 14.13
CA THR A 356 -9.46 7.58 12.91
C THR A 356 -10.61 8.56 13.08
N GLY A 357 -10.99 8.87 14.33
CA GLY A 357 -12.19 9.66 14.65
C GLY A 357 -13.51 8.93 14.37
N VAL A 358 -13.47 7.63 14.07
CA VAL A 358 -14.66 6.79 13.85
C VAL A 358 -15.18 6.31 15.20
N GLY A 359 -16.51 6.39 15.43
CA GLY A 359 -17.09 5.94 16.68
C GLY A 359 -16.90 4.43 16.93
N LEU A 360 -16.69 4.06 18.18
CA LEU A 360 -16.49 2.67 18.62
C LEU A 360 -17.59 1.72 18.15
N ASP A 361 -18.86 2.14 18.23
CA ASP A 361 -19.99 1.34 17.80
C ASP A 361 -19.93 1.00 16.31
N ALA A 362 -19.55 1.99 15.47
CA ALA A 362 -19.41 1.78 14.02
C ALA A 362 -18.23 0.88 13.66
N LEU A 363 -17.12 0.96 14.40
CA LEU A 363 -15.99 0.05 14.27
C LEU A 363 -16.34 -1.36 14.72
N GLY A 364 -17.05 -1.50 15.86
CA GLY A 364 -17.52 -2.76 16.39
C GLY A 364 -18.45 -3.49 15.41
N ASP A 365 -19.42 -2.78 14.83
CA ASP A 365 -20.31 -3.32 13.80
C ASP A 365 -19.57 -3.71 12.52
N TYR A 366 -18.63 -2.86 12.08
CA TYR A 366 -17.84 -3.11 10.87
C TYR A 366 -16.91 -4.31 11.00
N ILE A 367 -16.23 -4.47 12.12
CA ILE A 367 -15.24 -5.53 12.34
C ILE A 367 -15.90 -6.78 12.93
N GLY A 368 -16.74 -6.62 13.96
CA GLY A 368 -17.40 -7.73 14.65
C GLY A 368 -18.52 -8.38 13.85
N GLY A 369 -19.10 -7.68 12.88
CA GLY A 369 -20.15 -8.21 11.99
C GLY A 369 -19.66 -9.21 10.94
N ASP A 370 -18.34 -9.40 10.80
CA ASP A 370 -17.72 -10.29 9.82
C ASP A 370 -16.61 -11.11 10.48
N ALA A 371 -16.81 -12.42 10.58
CA ALA A 371 -15.90 -13.33 11.27
C ALA A 371 -14.50 -13.35 10.65
N GLU A 372 -14.37 -13.23 9.33
CA GLU A 372 -13.08 -13.19 8.65
C GLU A 372 -12.33 -11.89 8.93
N ARG A 373 -13.06 -10.77 8.99
CA ARG A 373 -12.52 -9.48 9.36
C ARG A 373 -12.03 -9.47 10.80
N ARG A 374 -12.85 -9.97 11.72
CA ARG A 374 -12.48 -10.11 13.13
C ARG A 374 -11.21 -10.96 13.29
N SER A 375 -11.14 -12.11 12.63
CA SER A 375 -9.95 -12.98 12.66
C SER A 375 -8.69 -12.25 12.21
N ARG A 376 -8.75 -11.44 11.15
CA ARG A 376 -7.60 -10.64 10.69
C ARG A 376 -7.12 -9.61 11.73
N TYR A 377 -8.05 -9.04 12.50
CA TYR A 377 -7.70 -8.13 13.60
C TYR A 377 -7.10 -8.89 14.79
N GLU A 378 -7.66 -10.03 15.15
CA GLU A 378 -7.12 -10.90 16.19
C GLU A 378 -5.69 -11.35 15.84
N ASP A 379 -5.41 -11.73 14.59
CA ASP A 379 -4.08 -12.05 14.10
C ASP A 379 -3.10 -10.86 14.18
N ARG A 380 -3.60 -9.66 13.96
CA ARG A 380 -2.78 -8.44 14.12
C ARG A 380 -2.42 -8.20 15.57
N ILE A 381 -3.39 -8.30 16.49
CA ILE A 381 -3.16 -8.16 17.93
C ILE A 381 -2.20 -9.25 18.43
N TYR A 382 -2.37 -10.48 17.96
CA TYR A 382 -1.52 -11.62 18.28
C TYR A 382 -0.04 -11.33 17.97
N ARG A 383 0.23 -10.82 16.76
CA ARG A 383 1.58 -10.44 16.32
C ARG A 383 2.11 -9.18 17.02
N ALA A 384 1.26 -8.20 17.30
CA ALA A 384 1.64 -7.01 18.05
C ALA A 384 2.11 -7.36 19.48
N LYS A 385 1.43 -8.31 20.13
CA LYS A 385 1.85 -8.82 21.45
C LYS A 385 3.22 -9.53 21.38
N ALA A 386 3.50 -10.30 20.31
CA ALA A 386 4.81 -10.93 20.11
C ALA A 386 5.91 -9.87 19.92
N LEU A 387 5.65 -8.85 19.11
CA LEU A 387 6.58 -7.74 18.92
C LEU A 387 6.86 -7.03 20.26
N LYS A 388 5.85 -6.82 21.07
CA LYS A 388 6.02 -6.24 22.41
C LYS A 388 6.92 -7.11 23.29
N VAL A 389 6.81 -8.43 23.23
CA VAL A 389 7.74 -9.34 23.96
C VAL A 389 9.18 -9.13 23.52
N ILE A 390 9.43 -8.94 22.20
CA ILE A 390 10.79 -8.67 21.70
C ILE A 390 11.29 -7.34 22.27
N LEU A 391 10.51 -6.27 22.13
CA LEU A 391 10.88 -4.91 22.54
C LEU A 391 11.09 -4.77 24.05
N ASP A 392 10.22 -5.37 24.87
CA ASP A 392 10.32 -5.35 26.34
C ASP A 392 11.58 -6.06 26.86
N ASN A 393 12.15 -6.94 26.06
CA ASN A 393 13.37 -7.68 26.40
C ASN A 393 14.60 -7.23 25.59
N ALA A 394 14.45 -6.32 24.62
CA ALA A 394 15.57 -5.84 23.80
C ALA A 394 16.53 -4.94 24.59
N VAL A 395 17.80 -4.96 24.20
CA VAL A 395 18.79 -3.99 24.62
C VAL A 395 18.81 -2.86 23.60
N ILE A 396 18.15 -1.77 23.94
CA ILE A 396 17.97 -0.65 23.02
C ILE A 396 19.08 0.39 23.26
N THR A 397 19.79 0.74 22.18
CA THR A 397 20.77 1.82 22.17
C THR A 397 20.22 2.97 21.34
N ASP A 398 20.06 4.13 21.96
CA ASP A 398 19.60 5.33 21.25
C ASP A 398 20.75 5.91 20.41
N LYS A 399 20.44 6.22 19.16
CA LYS A 399 21.34 6.84 18.19
C LYS A 399 20.67 8.07 17.62
N GLU A 400 21.19 9.24 17.95
CA GLU A 400 20.71 10.48 17.36
C GLU A 400 20.96 10.48 15.85
N VAL A 401 19.93 10.79 15.08
CA VAL A 401 19.97 10.89 13.61
C VAL A 401 19.18 12.12 13.18
N THR A 402 19.58 12.71 12.05
CA THR A 402 18.83 13.77 11.37
C THR A 402 17.88 13.19 10.35
N ASP A 403 16.87 13.97 9.93
CA ASP A 403 15.95 13.57 8.86
C ASP A 403 16.71 13.28 7.55
N GLU A 404 17.75 14.07 7.24
CA GLU A 404 18.58 13.87 6.06
C GLU A 404 19.35 12.55 6.09
N GLU A 405 19.90 12.16 7.25
CA GLU A 405 20.59 10.89 7.44
C GLU A 405 19.61 9.71 7.33
N LEU A 406 18.39 9.85 7.85
CA LEU A 406 17.37 8.84 7.75
C LEU A 406 16.89 8.63 6.30
N GLU A 407 16.69 9.74 5.56
CA GLU A 407 16.36 9.66 4.14
C GLU A 407 17.49 9.04 3.31
N ALA A 408 18.75 9.35 3.62
CA ALA A 408 19.90 8.76 2.96
C ALA A 408 19.97 7.24 3.21
N GLN A 409 19.78 6.80 4.45
CA GLN A 409 19.71 5.37 4.80
C GLN A 409 18.58 4.64 4.07
N SER A 410 17.39 5.27 4.00
CA SER A 410 16.25 4.68 3.30
C SER A 410 16.46 4.54 1.79
N ARG A 411 17.27 5.44 1.18
CA ARG A 411 17.65 5.35 -0.24
C ARG A 411 18.68 4.24 -0.48
N GLU A 412 19.68 4.12 0.41
CA GLU A 412 20.70 3.08 0.34
C GLU A 412 20.08 1.67 0.53
N GLU A 413 19.14 1.52 1.47
CA GLU A 413 18.41 0.26 1.67
C GLU A 413 17.55 -0.09 0.44
N GLY A 414 16.95 0.91 -0.22
CA GLY A 414 16.17 0.73 -1.45
C GLY A 414 17.02 0.33 -2.66
N GLU A 415 18.29 0.78 -2.73
CA GLU A 415 19.23 0.44 -3.81
C GLU A 415 19.93 -0.91 -3.56
N ALA A 416 20.23 -1.24 -2.31
CA ALA A 416 20.89 -2.51 -1.94
C ALA A 416 20.00 -3.74 -2.17
N GLY A 417 18.67 -3.61 -2.04
CA GLY A 417 17.72 -4.69 -2.34
C GLY A 417 17.64 -5.09 -3.82
N GLY A 418 18.29 -4.34 -4.72
CA GLY A 418 18.31 -4.60 -6.16
C GLY A 418 19.50 -5.44 -6.68
N ASP A 419 20.55 -5.66 -5.90
CA ASP A 419 21.82 -6.21 -6.41
C ASP A 419 22.16 -7.66 -5.94
N GLU A 420 21.42 -8.25 -5.00
CA GLU A 420 21.72 -9.61 -4.51
C GLU A 420 21.07 -10.77 -5.32
N GLY A 421 20.42 -10.48 -6.45
CA GLY A 421 19.67 -11.45 -7.27
C GLY A 421 20.40 -12.04 -8.48
N SER A 422 21.71 -11.84 -8.70
CA SER A 422 22.38 -12.27 -9.93
C SER A 422 23.45 -13.35 -9.81
N ASP A 423 23.46 -14.18 -8.76
CA ASP A 423 24.31 -15.39 -8.70
C ASP A 423 23.59 -16.55 -7.98
N GLU A 424 22.87 -17.40 -8.76
CA GLU A 424 22.84 -18.87 -8.77
C GLU A 424 21.64 -19.43 -9.54
#